data_af79ae92949e3203807036d14879e7f3
#
_entry.id   af79ae92949e3203807036d14879e7f3
#
_cell.length_a   1.000
_cell.length_b   1.000
_cell.length_c   1.000
_cell.angle_alpha   90.00
_cell.angle_beta   90.00
_cell.angle_gamma   90.00
#
_symmetry.space_group_name_H-M   'P 1'
#
loop_
_entity.id
_entity.type
_entity.pdbx_description
1 polymer ?
#
loop_
_entity_poly.entity_id
_entity_poly.type
_entity_poly.pdbx_seq_one_letter_code
_entity_poly.pdbx_strand_id
1 'polypeptide(L)'
;AVAGLEQTIYAEFARQEPTLSLKAVSDGETTLKAFDADTTSHVIGFLYGAIDGVQCYDRAFPTAVESSLNTGIVETTEDTVKIKFQVRSSVATKLDDMQNKLDLATDLASASREISGEYPAWSYNADSVIRPKAIELYKELFGKEPTVETTHGGLECGILYGKKNDLDIISF
;
A
#
# COMPACT_ATOMS: atom_id res chain seq x y z
N ALA A 1 -5.99 -7.98 29.97
CA ALA A 1 -6.15 -7.64 28.53
C ALA A 1 -4.87 -7.95 27.75
N VAL A 2 -3.69 -7.34 28.09
CA VAL A 2 -2.45 -7.52 27.30
C VAL A 2 -1.95 -8.98 27.25
N ALA A 3 -1.98 -9.71 28.37
CA ALA A 3 -1.55 -11.12 28.38
C ALA A 3 -2.43 -12.02 27.49
N GLY A 4 -3.73 -11.77 27.39
CA GLY A 4 -4.60 -12.50 26.48
C GLY A 4 -4.31 -12.15 25.00
N LEU A 5 -4.00 -10.89 24.71
CA LEU A 5 -3.61 -10.44 23.38
C LEU A 5 -2.27 -11.03 22.96
N GLU A 6 -1.30 -11.10 23.87
CA GLU A 6 -0.01 -11.74 23.62
C GLU A 6 -0.16 -13.19 23.19
N GLN A 7 -0.97 -13.98 23.91
CA GLN A 7 -1.23 -15.38 23.57
C GLN A 7 -1.86 -15.54 22.18
N THR A 8 -2.82 -14.68 21.84
CA THR A 8 -3.49 -14.70 20.53
C THR A 8 -2.51 -14.38 19.40
N ILE A 9 -1.74 -13.30 19.55
CA ILE A 9 -0.76 -12.88 18.53
C ILE A 9 0.37 -13.91 18.43
N TYR A 10 0.87 -14.43 19.55
CA TYR A 10 1.89 -15.48 19.54
C TYR A 10 1.42 -16.74 18.83
N ALA A 11 0.18 -17.18 19.05
CA ALA A 11 -0.37 -18.36 18.37
C ALA A 11 -0.40 -18.22 16.86
N GLU A 12 -0.61 -17.00 16.35
CA GLU A 12 -0.64 -16.69 14.92
C GLU A 12 0.77 -16.59 14.31
N PHE A 13 1.71 -15.95 15.00
CA PHE A 13 3.02 -15.59 14.46
C PHE A 13 4.19 -16.42 14.99
N ALA A 14 3.98 -17.39 15.89
CA ALA A 14 5.06 -18.15 16.55
C ALA A 14 6.04 -18.85 15.60
N ARG A 15 5.61 -19.18 14.37
CA ARG A 15 6.49 -19.79 13.35
C ARG A 15 7.49 -18.80 12.75
N GLN A 16 7.06 -17.56 12.53
CA GLN A 16 7.85 -16.49 11.93
C GLN A 16 8.64 -15.74 13.02
N GLU A 17 8.00 -15.54 14.18
CA GLU A 17 8.50 -14.71 15.28
C GLU A 17 8.50 -15.50 16.61
N PRO A 18 9.40 -16.50 16.77
CA PRO A 18 9.39 -17.38 17.93
C PRO A 18 9.74 -16.68 19.25
N THR A 19 10.31 -15.48 19.19
CA THR A 19 10.68 -14.67 20.36
C THR A 19 9.71 -13.52 20.63
N LEU A 20 8.57 -13.48 19.92
CA LEU A 20 7.56 -12.45 20.10
C LEU A 20 7.10 -12.40 21.55
N SER A 21 7.11 -11.21 22.13
CA SER A 21 6.53 -10.94 23.44
C SER A 21 5.85 -9.58 23.45
N LEU A 22 4.74 -9.47 24.17
CA LEU A 22 3.98 -8.24 24.31
C LEU A 22 3.84 -7.90 25.79
N LYS A 23 4.31 -6.74 26.21
CA LYS A 23 4.27 -6.28 27.60
C LYS A 23 3.66 -4.90 27.69
N ALA A 24 2.79 -4.69 28.68
CA ALA A 24 2.38 -3.36 29.09
C ALA A 24 3.33 -2.87 30.18
N VAL A 25 3.94 -1.72 29.95
CA VAL A 25 4.78 -1.02 30.92
C VAL A 25 4.11 0.28 31.31
N SER A 26 4.03 0.58 32.59
CA SER A 26 3.50 1.87 33.06
C SER A 26 4.67 2.85 33.19
N ASP A 27 4.53 3.99 32.52
CA ASP A 27 5.49 5.11 32.67
C ASP A 27 5.14 6.05 33.84
N GLY A 28 4.20 5.65 34.69
CA GLY A 28 3.72 6.42 35.83
C GLY A 28 2.61 7.41 35.48
N GLU A 29 2.45 8.44 36.33
CA GLU A 29 1.48 9.49 36.12
C GLU A 29 1.98 10.47 35.03
N THR A 30 1.06 10.98 34.22
CA THR A 30 1.37 11.93 33.15
C THR A 30 0.41 13.13 33.20
N THR A 31 0.88 14.28 32.76
CA THR A 31 0.08 15.48 32.51
C THR A 31 -0.31 15.64 31.04
N LEU A 32 0.05 14.68 30.20
CA LEU A 32 -0.32 14.70 28.80
C LEU A 32 -1.83 14.61 28.64
N LYS A 33 -2.37 15.37 27.67
CA LYS A 33 -3.78 15.28 27.29
C LYS A 33 -4.02 13.95 26.56
N ALA A 34 -5.14 13.32 26.83
CA ALA A 34 -5.64 12.18 26.06
C ALA A 34 -6.74 12.66 25.09
N PHE A 35 -7.01 11.87 24.08
CA PHE A 35 -8.19 12.07 23.23
C PHE A 35 -9.46 11.93 24.09
N ASP A 36 -10.50 12.69 23.74
CA ASP A 36 -11.84 12.41 24.24
C ASP A 36 -12.40 11.08 23.69
N ALA A 37 -13.55 10.66 24.19
CA ALA A 37 -14.14 9.38 23.80
C ALA A 37 -14.53 9.33 22.32
N ASP A 38 -15.02 10.43 21.77
CA ASP A 38 -15.47 10.51 20.37
C ASP A 38 -14.28 10.48 19.42
N THR A 39 -13.27 11.30 19.67
CA THR A 39 -12.00 11.27 18.89
C THR A 39 -11.35 9.90 18.96
N THR A 40 -11.29 9.27 20.15
CA THR A 40 -10.75 7.92 20.31
C THR A 40 -11.52 6.91 19.46
N SER A 41 -12.86 6.96 19.47
CA SER A 41 -13.71 6.07 18.68
C SER A 41 -13.51 6.27 17.19
N HIS A 42 -13.41 7.50 16.72
CA HIS A 42 -13.17 7.81 15.30
C HIS A 42 -11.80 7.34 14.83
N VAL A 43 -10.74 7.61 15.59
CA VAL A 43 -9.37 7.18 15.24
C VAL A 43 -9.26 5.66 15.22
N ILE A 44 -9.75 4.98 16.26
CA ILE A 44 -9.71 3.51 16.33
C ILE A 44 -10.59 2.90 15.23
N GLY A 45 -11.80 3.41 15.05
CA GLY A 45 -12.74 2.96 14.02
C GLY A 45 -12.16 3.11 12.61
N PHE A 46 -11.51 4.24 12.34
CA PHE A 46 -10.81 4.48 11.08
C PHE A 46 -9.66 3.49 10.87
N LEU A 47 -8.74 3.37 11.84
CA LEU A 47 -7.58 2.47 11.72
C LEU A 47 -7.97 0.99 11.60
N TYR A 48 -9.09 0.61 12.22
CA TYR A 48 -9.58 -0.77 12.15
C TYR A 48 -10.39 -1.04 10.88
N GLY A 49 -11.13 -0.05 10.38
CA GLY A 49 -12.05 -0.20 9.24
C GLY A 49 -11.46 0.19 7.89
N ALA A 50 -10.41 1.01 7.86
CA ALA A 50 -9.74 1.37 6.62
C ALA A 50 -9.07 0.14 5.99
N ILE A 51 -9.11 0.06 4.65
CA ILE A 51 -8.40 -0.98 3.94
C ILE A 51 -6.88 -0.79 4.10
N ASP A 52 -6.14 -1.91 4.19
CA ASP A 52 -4.67 -1.93 4.26
C ASP A 52 -4.11 -3.18 3.58
N GLY A 53 -2.83 -3.16 3.21
CA GLY A 53 -2.12 -4.29 2.63
C GLY A 53 -2.43 -4.53 1.14
N VAL A 54 -2.16 -5.76 0.71
CA VAL A 54 -2.38 -6.22 -0.68
C VAL A 54 -3.87 -6.38 -0.94
N GLN A 55 -4.37 -5.71 -1.97
CA GLN A 55 -5.77 -5.78 -2.39
C GLN A 55 -5.98 -6.79 -3.52
N CYS A 56 -5.04 -6.87 -4.46
CA CYS A 56 -5.06 -7.94 -5.46
C CYS A 56 -3.68 -8.19 -6.08
N TYR A 57 -3.55 -9.39 -6.66
CA TYR A 57 -2.39 -9.80 -7.43
C TYR A 57 -2.70 -9.70 -8.93
N ASP A 58 -1.64 -9.52 -9.73
CA ASP A 58 -1.75 -9.46 -11.18
C ASP A 58 -2.16 -10.83 -11.75
N ARG A 59 -3.08 -10.83 -12.71
CA ARG A 59 -3.59 -12.07 -13.30
C ARG A 59 -2.61 -12.74 -14.25
N ALA A 60 -1.76 -11.96 -14.91
CA ALA A 60 -0.72 -12.45 -15.81
C ALA A 60 0.54 -12.88 -15.04
N PHE A 61 0.76 -12.27 -13.87
CA PHE A 61 1.91 -12.53 -12.97
C PHE A 61 1.40 -12.79 -11.54
N PRO A 62 0.92 -14.00 -11.22
CA PRO A 62 0.20 -14.28 -9.96
C PRO A 62 1.00 -14.05 -8.67
N THR A 63 2.32 -13.92 -8.76
CA THR A 63 3.20 -13.56 -7.63
C THR A 63 3.45 -12.07 -7.49
N ALA A 64 3.10 -11.27 -8.51
CA ALA A 64 3.25 -9.83 -8.49
C ALA A 64 2.01 -9.15 -7.93
N VAL A 65 2.22 -8.17 -7.05
CA VAL A 65 1.13 -7.34 -6.52
C VAL A 65 0.69 -6.35 -7.59
N GLU A 66 -0.61 -6.33 -7.90
CA GLU A 66 -1.25 -5.36 -8.80
C GLU A 66 -1.68 -4.10 -8.06
N SER A 67 -2.28 -4.28 -6.88
CA SER A 67 -2.83 -3.18 -6.09
C SER A 67 -2.59 -3.40 -4.61
N SER A 68 -2.10 -2.39 -3.94
CA SER A 68 -1.90 -2.38 -2.50
C SER A 68 -1.96 -0.98 -1.92
N LEU A 69 -2.16 -0.91 -0.62
CA LEU A 69 -1.94 0.31 0.13
C LEU A 69 -1.32 -0.02 1.49
N ASN A 70 -0.69 0.96 2.07
CA ASN A 70 -0.01 0.83 3.35
C ASN A 70 -0.31 2.03 4.24
N THR A 71 -0.78 1.78 5.45
CA THR A 71 -0.88 2.76 6.53
C THR A 71 0.53 3.01 7.06
N GLY A 72 1.26 3.93 6.40
CA GLY A 72 2.69 4.11 6.63
C GLY A 72 3.03 4.96 7.84
N ILE A 73 2.20 5.96 8.16
CA ILE A 73 2.51 6.93 9.22
C ILE A 73 1.22 7.30 9.95
N VAL A 74 1.28 7.30 11.29
CA VAL A 74 0.28 7.90 12.17
C VAL A 74 0.98 8.94 13.04
N GLU A 75 0.61 10.19 12.88
CA GLU A 75 1.17 11.32 13.62
C GLU A 75 0.09 11.99 14.46
N THR A 76 0.37 12.22 15.73
CA THR A 76 -0.51 12.98 16.63
C THR A 76 0.14 14.32 16.96
N THR A 77 -0.59 15.39 16.77
CA THR A 77 -0.22 16.73 17.23
C THR A 77 -1.13 17.14 18.41
N GLU A 78 -1.03 18.40 18.87
CA GLU A 78 -1.88 18.89 19.94
C GLU A 78 -3.38 18.87 19.56
N ASP A 79 -3.70 19.13 18.29
CA ASP A 79 -5.07 19.33 17.82
C ASP A 79 -5.51 18.34 16.74
N THR A 80 -4.60 17.53 16.19
CA THR A 80 -4.91 16.66 15.05
C THR A 80 -4.24 15.29 15.14
N VAL A 81 -4.90 14.29 14.55
CA VAL A 81 -4.31 13.00 14.20
C VAL A 81 -4.21 12.94 12.68
N LYS A 82 -3.01 12.74 12.15
CA LYS A 82 -2.75 12.56 10.72
C LYS A 82 -2.39 11.12 10.44
N ILE A 83 -3.10 10.51 9.49
CA ILE A 83 -2.85 9.14 9.05
C ILE A 83 -2.51 9.20 7.56
N LYS A 84 -1.31 8.73 7.19
CA LYS A 84 -0.82 8.77 5.81
C LYS A 84 -0.83 7.38 5.21
N PHE A 85 -1.48 7.26 4.09
CA PHE A 85 -1.51 6.05 3.27
C PHE A 85 -0.65 6.22 2.03
N GLN A 86 0.04 5.16 1.65
CA GLN A 86 0.63 5.05 0.33
C GLN A 86 -0.21 4.06 -0.48
N VAL A 87 -0.90 4.56 -1.50
CA VAL A 87 -1.78 3.76 -2.37
C VAL A 87 -1.09 3.53 -3.70
N ARG A 88 -1.09 2.30 -4.19
CA ARG A 88 -0.44 1.91 -5.44
C ARG A 88 -1.29 0.94 -6.23
N SER A 89 -1.40 1.16 -7.53
CA SER A 89 -1.98 0.20 -8.46
C SER A 89 -1.42 0.41 -9.87
N SER A 90 -1.21 -0.68 -10.59
CA SER A 90 -0.95 -0.64 -12.04
C SER A 90 -2.22 -0.47 -12.86
N VAL A 91 -3.42 -0.55 -12.23
CA VAL A 91 -4.73 -0.44 -12.89
C VAL A 91 -5.49 0.76 -12.34
N ALA A 92 -5.85 1.71 -13.20
CA ALA A 92 -6.48 2.97 -12.80
C ALA A 92 -7.80 2.76 -12.04
N THR A 93 -8.69 1.91 -12.54
CA THR A 93 -9.98 1.65 -11.87
C THR A 93 -9.84 0.99 -10.50
N LYS A 94 -8.76 0.28 -10.24
CA LYS A 94 -8.44 -0.27 -8.93
C LYS A 94 -7.91 0.80 -7.98
N LEU A 95 -7.12 1.72 -8.53
CA LEU A 95 -6.68 2.90 -7.78
C LEU A 95 -7.88 3.72 -7.32
N ASP A 96 -8.82 4.00 -8.24
CA ASP A 96 -10.06 4.73 -7.94
C ASP A 96 -10.90 4.01 -6.87
N ASP A 97 -11.05 2.68 -6.97
CA ASP A 97 -11.81 1.88 -5.99
C ASP A 97 -11.19 1.97 -4.58
N MET A 98 -9.87 1.86 -4.47
CA MET A 98 -9.19 2.03 -3.18
C MET A 98 -9.34 3.45 -2.63
N GLN A 99 -9.26 4.46 -3.49
CA GLN A 99 -9.48 5.85 -3.10
C GLN A 99 -10.91 6.09 -2.60
N ASN A 100 -11.93 5.57 -3.30
CA ASN A 100 -13.32 5.66 -2.88
C ASN A 100 -13.56 4.97 -1.52
N LYS A 101 -12.91 3.84 -1.26
CA LYS A 101 -12.99 3.16 0.06
C LYS A 101 -12.36 3.99 1.17
N LEU A 102 -11.24 4.65 0.90
CA LEU A 102 -10.62 5.57 1.86
C LEU A 102 -11.48 6.83 2.07
N ASP A 103 -12.13 7.35 1.03
CA ASP A 103 -13.09 8.46 1.17
C ASP A 103 -14.23 8.08 2.11
N LEU A 104 -14.85 6.92 1.88
CA LEU A 104 -15.91 6.43 2.75
C LEU A 104 -15.45 6.26 4.21
N ALA A 105 -14.27 5.68 4.43
CA ALA A 105 -13.71 5.53 5.77
C ALA A 105 -13.46 6.90 6.43
N THR A 106 -12.99 7.88 5.67
CA THR A 106 -12.74 9.25 6.10
C THR A 106 -14.04 9.95 6.51
N ASP A 107 -15.09 9.82 5.71
CA ASP A 107 -16.41 10.38 6.01
C ASP A 107 -17.01 9.77 7.28
N LEU A 108 -16.93 8.44 7.43
CA LEU A 108 -17.40 7.74 8.63
C LEU A 108 -16.64 8.14 9.91
N ALA A 109 -15.37 8.52 9.78
CA ALA A 109 -14.57 9.03 10.89
C ALA A 109 -14.73 10.55 11.12
N SER A 110 -15.61 11.23 10.38
CA SER A 110 -15.78 12.70 10.42
C SER A 110 -14.45 13.45 10.22
N ALA A 111 -13.59 12.92 9.37
CA ALA A 111 -12.28 13.46 9.05
C ALA A 111 -12.24 14.14 7.68
N SER A 112 -11.10 14.65 7.29
CA SER A 112 -10.83 15.17 5.94
C SER A 112 -9.66 14.44 5.32
N ARG A 113 -9.65 14.33 4.00
CA ARG A 113 -8.58 13.70 3.24
C ARG A 113 -7.96 14.66 2.24
N GLU A 114 -6.66 14.55 2.08
CA GLU A 114 -5.88 15.21 1.05
C GLU A 114 -5.15 14.15 0.22
N ILE A 115 -5.11 14.33 -1.10
CA ILE A 115 -4.36 13.48 -2.02
C ILE A 115 -3.17 14.27 -2.55
N SER A 116 -2.00 13.65 -2.55
CA SER A 116 -0.77 14.26 -3.08
C SER A 116 0.15 13.21 -3.67
N GLY A 117 1.08 13.63 -4.52
CA GLY A 117 2.08 12.73 -5.11
C GLY A 117 1.49 11.70 -6.07
N GLU A 118 0.39 12.04 -6.75
CA GLU A 118 -0.26 11.15 -7.71
C GLU A 118 0.62 10.90 -8.94
N TYR A 119 0.59 9.65 -9.41
CA TYR A 119 1.15 9.26 -10.69
C TYR A 119 0.19 8.32 -11.42
N PRO A 120 0.17 8.35 -12.76
CA PRO A 120 -0.73 7.53 -13.56
C PRO A 120 -0.44 6.03 -13.38
N ALA A 121 -1.50 5.23 -13.37
CA ALA A 121 -1.39 3.78 -13.47
C ALA A 121 -0.75 3.40 -14.82
N TRP A 122 0.09 2.36 -14.80
CA TRP A 122 0.75 1.82 -15.99
C TRP A 122 0.60 0.31 -16.00
N SER A 123 -0.43 -0.14 -16.70
CA SER A 123 -0.75 -1.56 -16.81
C SER A 123 0.20 -2.31 -17.74
N TYR A 124 0.41 -3.61 -17.43
CA TYR A 124 1.13 -4.50 -18.31
C TYR A 124 0.47 -4.57 -19.70
N ASN A 125 1.25 -4.28 -20.76
CA ASN A 125 0.80 -4.40 -22.14
C ASN A 125 1.14 -5.80 -22.66
N ALA A 126 0.14 -6.70 -22.78
CA ALA A 126 0.35 -8.04 -23.30
C ALA A 126 0.82 -8.03 -24.76
N ASP A 127 0.37 -7.04 -25.56
CA ASP A 127 0.60 -6.90 -27.00
C ASP A 127 1.83 -6.01 -27.32
N SER A 128 2.72 -5.81 -26.37
CA SER A 128 3.94 -5.01 -26.58
C SER A 128 4.78 -5.56 -27.73
N VAL A 129 5.09 -4.72 -28.71
CA VAL A 129 5.95 -5.08 -29.86
C VAL A 129 7.44 -4.85 -29.60
N ILE A 130 7.76 -3.97 -28.63
CA ILE A 130 9.16 -3.69 -28.26
C ILE A 130 9.70 -4.72 -27.26
N ARG A 131 8.88 -5.33 -26.43
CA ARG A 131 9.31 -6.33 -25.43
C ARG A 131 9.99 -7.56 -26.04
N PRO A 132 9.42 -8.26 -27.04
CA PRO A 132 10.12 -9.40 -27.65
C PRO A 132 11.48 -9.03 -28.22
N LYS A 133 11.60 -7.85 -28.85
CA LYS A 133 12.87 -7.35 -29.39
C LYS A 133 13.90 -7.07 -28.30
N ALA A 134 13.47 -6.50 -27.19
CA ALA A 134 14.32 -6.24 -26.03
C ALA A 134 14.82 -7.56 -25.39
N ILE A 135 13.98 -8.59 -25.31
CA ILE A 135 14.35 -9.91 -24.81
C ILE A 135 15.42 -10.55 -25.73
N GLU A 136 15.20 -10.51 -27.04
CA GLU A 136 16.14 -11.04 -28.05
C GLU A 136 17.52 -10.35 -27.94
N LEU A 137 17.54 -9.04 -27.94
CA LEU A 137 18.75 -8.25 -27.80
C LEU A 137 19.46 -8.50 -26.45
N TYR A 138 18.71 -8.63 -25.36
CA TYR A 138 19.29 -8.96 -24.07
C TYR A 138 19.98 -10.34 -24.08
N LYS A 139 19.34 -11.35 -24.73
CA LYS A 139 19.95 -12.67 -24.90
C LYS A 139 21.25 -12.61 -25.72
N GLU A 140 21.27 -11.83 -26.81
CA GLU A 140 22.44 -11.64 -27.62
C GLU A 140 23.61 -11.01 -26.86
N LEU A 141 23.31 -9.95 -26.07
CA LEU A 141 24.32 -9.18 -25.34
C LEU A 141 24.84 -9.89 -24.09
N PHE A 142 23.98 -10.61 -23.37
CA PHE A 142 24.32 -11.16 -22.05
C PHE A 142 24.34 -12.70 -22.01
N GLY A 143 23.97 -13.38 -23.08
CA GLY A 143 23.98 -14.85 -23.18
C GLY A 143 22.95 -15.56 -22.26
N LYS A 144 21.96 -14.83 -21.73
CA LYS A 144 20.93 -15.36 -20.85
C LYS A 144 19.58 -14.68 -21.11
N GLU A 145 18.49 -15.36 -20.79
CA GLU A 145 17.16 -14.82 -20.88
C GLU A 145 16.87 -13.85 -19.73
N PRO A 146 16.31 -12.65 -19.98
CA PRO A 146 15.86 -11.76 -18.91
C PRO A 146 14.60 -12.30 -18.25
N THR A 147 14.42 -12.00 -16.97
CA THR A 147 13.13 -12.19 -16.28
C THR A 147 12.20 -11.04 -16.67
N VAL A 148 10.98 -11.37 -17.07
CA VAL A 148 9.92 -10.40 -17.33
C VAL A 148 9.01 -10.34 -16.11
N GLU A 149 8.88 -9.16 -15.55
CA GLU A 149 8.07 -8.92 -14.35
C GLU A 149 7.16 -7.70 -14.55
N THR A 150 6.17 -7.55 -13.69
CA THR A 150 5.33 -6.36 -13.58
C THR A 150 5.49 -5.73 -12.20
N THR A 151 5.19 -4.46 -12.09
CA THR A 151 5.21 -3.74 -10.82
C THR A 151 4.05 -2.75 -10.74
N HIS A 152 3.51 -2.56 -9.55
CA HIS A 152 2.53 -1.51 -9.25
C HIS A 152 3.20 -0.26 -8.66
N GLY A 153 4.53 -0.21 -8.67
CA GLY A 153 5.29 0.98 -8.27
C GLY A 153 5.18 2.09 -9.31
N GLY A 154 5.27 3.35 -8.85
CA GLY A 154 5.36 4.50 -9.74
C GLY A 154 6.73 4.55 -10.40
N LEU A 155 6.75 4.35 -11.72
CA LEU A 155 7.93 4.52 -12.55
C LEU A 155 7.75 5.70 -13.49
N GLU A 156 8.85 6.25 -14.00
CA GLU A 156 8.83 7.31 -15.02
C GLU A 156 8.06 6.89 -16.27
N CYS A 157 8.06 5.60 -16.57
CA CYS A 157 7.27 5.01 -17.66
C CYS A 157 5.77 5.25 -17.49
N GLY A 158 5.23 5.21 -16.27
CA GLY A 158 3.85 5.54 -15.98
C GLY A 158 3.54 7.01 -16.24
N ILE A 159 4.45 7.91 -15.89
CA ILE A 159 4.31 9.34 -16.17
C ILE A 159 4.30 9.63 -17.67
N LEU A 160 5.20 8.97 -18.42
CA LEU A 160 5.25 9.10 -19.88
C LEU A 160 3.99 8.53 -20.54
N TYR A 161 3.53 7.36 -20.10
CA TYR A 161 2.30 6.74 -20.57
C TYR A 161 1.06 7.60 -20.27
N GLY A 162 0.99 8.21 -19.08
CA GLY A 162 -0.11 9.12 -18.72
C GLY A 162 -0.17 10.37 -19.58
N LYS A 163 0.95 10.82 -20.15
CA LYS A 163 0.98 11.94 -21.09
C LYS A 163 0.67 11.54 -22.54
N LYS A 164 0.98 10.29 -22.90
CA LYS A 164 0.79 9.76 -24.24
C LYS A 164 0.53 8.25 -24.16
N ASN A 165 -0.72 7.90 -24.05
CA ASN A 165 -1.20 6.53 -23.76
C ASN A 165 -1.11 5.54 -24.93
N ASP A 166 -0.65 5.98 -26.11
CA ASP A 166 -0.35 5.15 -27.27
C ASP A 166 1.12 4.66 -27.34
N LEU A 167 1.92 4.99 -26.34
CA LEU A 167 3.30 4.55 -26.27
C LEU A 167 3.39 3.08 -25.81
N ASP A 168 4.18 2.29 -26.56
CA ASP A 168 4.62 0.99 -26.09
C ASP A 168 5.92 1.18 -25.30
N ILE A 169 5.87 0.96 -24.00
CA ILE A 169 6.96 1.27 -23.06
C ILE A 169 7.30 0.05 -22.24
N ILE A 170 8.60 -0.21 -22.08
CA ILE A 170 9.15 -1.18 -21.14
C ILE A 170 10.25 -0.51 -20.31
N SER A 171 10.54 -1.07 -19.14
CA SER A 171 11.63 -0.65 -18.26
C SER A 171 12.60 -1.81 -18.06
N PHE A 172 13.90 -1.53 -17.92
CA PHE A 172 14.94 -2.52 -17.57
C PHE A 172 15.80 -2.02 -16.44
#